data_ca56e199ed53bad67dd8deb1ccf13db8
#
_entry.id   ca56e199ed53bad67dd8deb1ccf13db8
#
_cell.length_a   1.000
_cell.length_b   1.000
_cell.length_c   1.000
_cell.angle_alpha   90.00
_cell.angle_beta   90.00
_cell.angle_gamma   90.00
#
_symmetry.space_group_name_H-M   'P 1'
#
loop_
_entity.id
_entity.type
_entity.pdbx_description
1 polymer ?
#
loop_
_entity_poly.entity_id
_entity_poly.type
_entity_poly.pdbx_seq_one_letter_code
_entity_poly.pdbx_strand_id
1 'polypeptide(L)'
;MRVALAPVVILAAVLVTAAPDVAHAQPPLQRDTWLLSGALGLALDADASPSLTFSGAAAFPLTSDLAIEGELGHVVDNAPGNATVDSSLTTVHATVLYFVNTSYVLTPYLAAGLGLGKYSVDVASTSFSQTEVGFNLGAGVTYPLTGSTYFRGDFRYFKHIDDVPSVWRFTGGVTVRIGS
;
A
#
# COMPACT_ATOMS: atom_id res chain seq x y z
N MET A 1 16.43 21.08 9.73
CA MET A 1 16.56 20.01 10.75
C MET A 1 16.66 18.71 9.98
N ARG A 2 17.79 18.01 9.98
CA ARG A 2 17.99 16.76 9.20
C ARG A 2 17.38 15.61 9.98
N VAL A 3 16.20 15.12 9.56
CA VAL A 3 15.61 13.92 10.11
C VAL A 3 16.33 12.72 9.49
N ALA A 4 16.95 11.92 10.32
CA ALA A 4 17.72 10.75 9.91
C ALA A 4 16.78 9.65 9.37
N LEU A 5 16.81 9.44 8.07
CA LEU A 5 16.13 8.32 7.35
C LEU A 5 16.74 6.93 7.66
N ALA A 6 17.73 6.86 8.53
CA ALA A 6 18.46 5.65 8.84
C ALA A 6 17.68 4.51 9.53
N PRO A 7 16.69 4.74 10.42
CA PRO A 7 16.07 3.62 11.16
C PRO A 7 15.06 2.81 10.34
N VAL A 8 14.48 3.36 9.27
CA VAL A 8 13.44 2.66 8.47
C VAL A 8 14.05 1.61 7.54
N VAL A 9 15.24 1.85 7.02
CA VAL A 9 15.96 0.92 6.15
C VAL A 9 16.49 -0.29 6.94
N ILE A 10 16.83 -0.10 8.21
CA ILE A 10 17.37 -1.18 9.07
C ILE A 10 16.26 -2.17 9.47
N LEU A 11 15.03 -1.72 9.64
CA LEU A 11 13.92 -2.62 10.01
C LEU A 11 13.54 -3.58 8.86
N ALA A 12 13.66 -3.15 7.61
CA ALA A 12 13.43 -4.00 6.44
C ALA A 12 14.54 -5.06 6.25
N ALA A 13 15.78 -4.75 6.65
CA ALA A 13 16.92 -5.65 6.51
C ALA A 13 16.97 -6.75 7.60
N VAL A 14 16.46 -6.50 8.79
CA VAL A 14 16.47 -7.46 9.92
C VAL A 14 15.46 -8.60 9.71
N LEU A 15 14.36 -8.37 9.00
CA LEU A 15 13.36 -9.41 8.69
C LEU A 15 13.85 -10.48 7.70
N VAL A 16 14.94 -10.24 7.00
CA VAL A 16 15.49 -11.19 5.99
C VAL A 16 16.36 -12.28 6.64
N THR A 17 16.91 -12.06 7.85
CA THR A 17 17.90 -12.97 8.46
C THR A 17 17.32 -14.00 9.43
N ALA A 18 16.03 -13.94 9.76
CA ALA A 18 15.38 -14.80 10.76
C ALA A 18 14.41 -15.83 10.17
N ALA A 19 14.54 -16.20 8.89
CA ALA A 19 13.68 -17.20 8.29
C ALA A 19 14.12 -18.60 8.69
N PRO A 20 13.31 -19.39 9.45
CA PRO A 20 13.53 -20.82 9.57
C PRO A 20 13.34 -21.48 8.19
N ASP A 21 14.06 -22.58 7.96
CA ASP A 21 13.89 -23.44 6.77
C ASP A 21 12.43 -23.91 6.67
N VAL A 22 11.61 -23.16 5.95
CA VAL A 22 10.21 -23.53 5.69
C VAL A 22 10.13 -24.03 4.26
N ALA A 23 9.54 -25.20 4.13
CA ALA A 23 9.18 -25.83 2.87
C ALA A 23 8.71 -24.82 1.83
N HIS A 24 9.14 -24.98 0.58
CA HIS A 24 8.88 -24.14 -0.57
C HIS A 24 7.57 -23.36 -0.48
N ALA A 25 7.67 -22.05 -0.26
CA ALA A 25 6.51 -21.20 -0.15
C ALA A 25 5.76 -21.22 -1.48
N GLN A 26 4.54 -21.71 -1.45
CA GLN A 26 3.67 -21.62 -2.63
C GLN A 26 3.42 -20.13 -2.91
N PRO A 27 3.52 -19.68 -4.17
CA PRO A 27 3.19 -18.30 -4.51
C PRO A 27 1.77 -17.97 -4.03
N PRO A 28 1.51 -16.71 -3.60
CA PRO A 28 0.21 -16.31 -3.10
C PRO A 28 -0.89 -16.47 -4.15
N LEU A 29 -0.52 -16.44 -5.44
CA LEU A 29 -1.46 -16.53 -6.55
C LEU A 29 -1.83 -18.00 -6.84
N GLN A 30 -3.08 -18.32 -6.62
CA GLN A 30 -3.71 -19.54 -7.09
C GLN A 30 -4.95 -19.15 -7.90
N ARG A 31 -5.19 -19.84 -9.01
CA ARG A 31 -6.39 -19.61 -9.83
C ARG A 31 -7.64 -19.83 -8.98
N ASP A 32 -8.69 -19.10 -9.30
CA ASP A 32 -10.01 -19.19 -8.66
C ASP A 32 -10.01 -18.82 -7.16
N THR A 33 -8.99 -18.08 -6.70
CA THR A 33 -8.93 -17.56 -5.34
C THR A 33 -8.98 -16.02 -5.33
N TRP A 34 -9.37 -15.46 -4.19
CA TRP A 34 -9.29 -14.04 -3.91
C TRP A 34 -8.23 -13.77 -2.85
N LEU A 35 -7.52 -12.67 -3.00
CA LEU A 35 -6.61 -12.15 -1.97
C LEU A 35 -7.25 -10.92 -1.35
N LEU A 36 -7.65 -11.02 -0.09
CA LEU A 36 -8.16 -9.87 0.67
C LEU A 36 -7.06 -9.33 1.58
N SER A 37 -6.81 -8.04 1.50
CA SER A 37 -5.74 -7.38 2.24
C SER A 37 -6.25 -6.24 3.09
N GLY A 38 -5.69 -6.09 4.30
CA GLY A 38 -5.82 -4.91 5.13
C GLY A 38 -4.43 -4.43 5.54
N ALA A 39 -4.18 -3.13 5.43
CA ALA A 39 -2.86 -2.57 5.71
C ALA A 39 -2.94 -1.20 6.41
N LEU A 40 -1.91 -0.93 7.21
CA LEU A 40 -1.68 0.34 7.91
C LEU A 40 -0.29 0.85 7.57
N GLY A 41 -0.08 2.16 7.63
CA GLY A 41 1.24 2.72 7.36
C GLY A 41 1.32 4.23 7.41
N LEU A 42 2.30 4.76 6.70
CA LEU A 42 2.57 6.18 6.61
C LEU A 42 2.50 6.62 5.14
N ALA A 43 1.90 7.77 4.93
CA ALA A 43 1.96 8.52 3.69
C ALA A 43 2.84 9.75 3.90
N LEU A 44 3.69 10.07 2.93
CA LEU A 44 4.55 11.24 2.93
C LEU A 44 4.17 12.10 1.71
N ASP A 45 3.85 13.34 1.94
CA ASP A 45 3.62 14.33 0.89
C ASP A 45 4.94 14.95 0.37
N ALA A 46 4.84 15.98 -0.47
CA ALA A 46 6.00 16.68 -1.03
C ALA A 46 6.87 17.36 0.03
N ASP A 47 6.29 17.75 1.16
CA ASP A 47 6.99 18.40 2.30
C ASP A 47 7.54 17.36 3.29
N ALA A 48 7.42 16.07 2.96
CA ALA A 48 7.82 14.93 3.78
C ALA A 48 7.16 14.88 5.16
N SER A 49 5.97 15.45 5.28
CA SER A 49 5.15 15.34 6.49
C SER A 49 4.51 13.96 6.56
N PRO A 50 4.74 13.20 7.63
CA PRO A 50 4.18 11.86 7.75
C PRO A 50 2.72 11.93 8.21
N SER A 51 1.83 11.32 7.43
CA SER A 51 0.42 11.14 7.75
C SER A 51 0.08 9.66 7.91
N LEU A 52 -0.83 9.33 8.82
CA LEU A 52 -1.28 7.95 9.00
C LEU A 52 -2.14 7.54 7.79
N THR A 53 -1.91 6.33 7.29
CA THR A 53 -2.73 5.75 6.22
C THR A 53 -3.20 4.35 6.55
N PHE A 54 -4.38 4.01 6.06
CA PHE A 54 -4.90 2.64 6.08
C PHE A 54 -5.54 2.31 4.73
N SER A 55 -5.52 1.03 4.37
CA SER A 55 -6.13 0.57 3.14
C SER A 55 -6.72 -0.82 3.26
N GLY A 56 -7.72 -1.08 2.42
CA GLY A 56 -8.30 -2.39 2.18
C GLY A 56 -8.24 -2.69 0.68
N ALA A 57 -7.89 -3.91 0.32
CA ALA A 57 -7.79 -4.31 -1.07
C ALA A 57 -8.32 -5.72 -1.30
N ALA A 58 -8.82 -5.94 -2.51
CA ALA A 58 -9.18 -7.27 -3.02
C ALA A 58 -8.47 -7.49 -4.35
N ALA A 59 -7.71 -8.59 -4.48
CA ALA A 59 -7.04 -8.93 -5.71
C ALA A 59 -7.50 -10.29 -6.23
N PHE A 60 -7.62 -10.37 -7.56
CA PHE A 60 -7.96 -11.59 -8.28
C PHE A 60 -6.79 -12.00 -9.19
N PRO A 61 -6.26 -13.22 -9.05
CA PRO A 61 -5.20 -13.75 -9.90
C PRO A 61 -5.71 -13.96 -11.34
N LEU A 62 -5.02 -13.36 -12.31
CA LEU A 62 -5.27 -13.60 -13.74
C LEU A 62 -4.42 -14.74 -14.28
N THR A 63 -3.19 -14.84 -13.79
CA THR A 63 -2.22 -15.90 -14.10
C THR A 63 -1.47 -16.33 -12.84
N SER A 64 -0.45 -17.18 -12.96
CA SER A 64 0.45 -17.55 -11.85
C SER A 64 1.23 -16.34 -11.30
N ASP A 65 1.45 -15.31 -12.12
CA ASP A 65 2.35 -14.21 -11.80
C ASP A 65 1.66 -12.84 -11.84
N LEU A 66 0.42 -12.78 -12.37
CA LEU A 66 -0.33 -11.54 -12.52
C LEU A 66 -1.65 -11.59 -11.75
N ALA A 67 -1.95 -10.51 -11.05
CA ALA A 67 -3.25 -10.26 -10.44
C ALA A 67 -3.75 -8.85 -10.76
N ILE A 68 -5.06 -8.67 -10.73
CA ILE A 68 -5.69 -7.35 -10.70
C ILE A 68 -6.20 -7.07 -9.30
N GLU A 69 -5.90 -5.91 -8.76
CA GLU A 69 -6.26 -5.48 -7.42
C GLU A 69 -7.12 -4.23 -7.47
N GLY A 70 -8.24 -4.24 -6.75
CA GLY A 70 -8.99 -3.05 -6.39
C GLY A 70 -8.63 -2.64 -4.96
N GLU A 71 -8.21 -1.41 -4.75
CA GLU A 71 -7.82 -0.87 -3.45
C GLU A 71 -8.62 0.37 -3.10
N LEU A 72 -9.06 0.45 -1.85
CA LEU A 72 -9.56 1.66 -1.20
C LEU A 72 -8.55 2.06 -0.12
N GLY A 73 -7.99 3.27 -0.22
CA GLY A 73 -7.04 3.84 0.72
C GLY A 73 -7.55 5.13 1.33
N HIS A 74 -7.12 5.40 2.56
CA HIS A 74 -7.43 6.65 3.25
C HIS A 74 -6.18 7.15 3.98
N VAL A 75 -5.86 8.42 3.79
CA VAL A 75 -4.78 9.13 4.48
C VAL A 75 -5.42 10.16 5.40
N VAL A 76 -5.09 10.07 6.68
CA VAL A 76 -5.52 11.03 7.69
C VAL A 76 -4.37 12.01 7.88
N ASP A 77 -4.55 13.23 7.44
CA ASP A 77 -3.61 14.31 7.68
C ASP A 77 -4.00 15.00 9.00
N ASN A 78 -3.17 14.83 9.99
CA ASN A 78 -3.24 15.62 11.22
C ASN A 78 -2.23 16.74 11.08
N ALA A 79 -2.64 17.87 10.49
CA ALA A 79 -1.80 19.06 10.39
C ALA A 79 -1.27 19.45 11.78
N PRO A 80 0.02 19.24 12.08
CA PRO A 80 0.56 19.53 13.41
C PRO A 80 0.59 21.04 13.59
N GLY A 81 -0.29 21.56 14.42
CA GLY A 81 -0.18 22.89 14.96
C GLY A 81 -1.34 23.86 14.75
N ASN A 82 -2.35 23.55 13.94
CA ASN A 82 -3.56 24.35 13.82
C ASN A 82 -4.81 23.50 14.03
N ALA A 83 -5.43 23.61 15.18
CA ALA A 83 -6.65 22.89 15.56
C ALA A 83 -7.91 23.24 14.72
N THR A 84 -7.73 23.89 13.56
CA THR A 84 -8.83 24.43 12.75
C THR A 84 -8.83 23.97 11.29
N VAL A 85 -7.87 23.14 10.88
CA VAL A 85 -7.79 22.63 9.51
C VAL A 85 -7.58 21.13 9.55
N ASP A 86 -8.60 20.39 9.14
CA ASP A 86 -8.51 18.94 8.94
C ASP A 86 -8.41 18.67 7.43
N SER A 87 -7.46 17.83 7.02
CA SER A 87 -7.35 17.39 5.64
C SER A 87 -7.36 15.86 5.56
N SER A 88 -7.87 15.34 4.47
CA SER A 88 -7.88 13.91 4.22
C SER A 88 -7.80 13.59 2.73
N LEU A 89 -7.17 12.46 2.39
CA LEU A 89 -7.12 11.95 1.03
C LEU A 89 -7.68 10.52 1.00
N THR A 90 -8.78 10.36 0.27
CA THR A 90 -9.36 9.04 -0.01
C THR A 90 -9.03 8.64 -1.44
N THR A 91 -8.53 7.42 -1.64
CA THR A 91 -8.13 6.93 -2.96
C THR A 91 -8.83 5.62 -3.31
N VAL A 92 -9.20 5.47 -4.57
CA VAL A 92 -9.71 4.22 -5.15
C VAL A 92 -8.88 3.90 -6.37
N HIS A 93 -8.21 2.75 -6.40
CA HIS A 93 -7.31 2.35 -7.47
C HIS A 93 -7.61 0.95 -7.98
N ALA A 94 -7.46 0.79 -9.30
CA ALA A 94 -7.31 -0.50 -9.96
C ALA A 94 -5.84 -0.67 -10.35
N THR A 95 -5.19 -1.73 -9.86
CA THR A 95 -3.75 -1.94 -9.93
C THR A 95 -3.45 -3.34 -10.46
N VAL A 96 -2.54 -3.45 -11.41
CA VAL A 96 -1.95 -4.72 -11.83
C VAL A 96 -0.77 -5.02 -10.91
N LEU A 97 -0.76 -6.21 -10.33
CA LEU A 97 0.33 -6.75 -9.54
C LEU A 97 1.06 -7.81 -10.37
N TYR A 98 2.37 -7.66 -10.52
CA TYR A 98 3.25 -8.64 -11.12
C TYR A 98 4.15 -9.26 -10.06
N PHE A 99 3.91 -10.52 -9.71
CA PHE A 99 4.68 -11.27 -8.72
C PHE A 99 5.91 -11.89 -9.38
N VAL A 100 7.07 -11.57 -8.84
CA VAL A 100 8.33 -12.12 -9.31
C VAL A 100 8.55 -13.48 -8.68
N ASN A 101 8.59 -14.52 -9.51
CA ASN A 101 8.85 -15.88 -9.04
C ASN A 101 10.28 -15.99 -8.54
N THR A 102 10.46 -16.32 -7.26
CA THR A 102 11.75 -16.48 -6.62
C THR A 102 11.82 -17.83 -5.91
N SER A 103 13.04 -18.34 -5.73
CA SER A 103 13.29 -19.53 -4.90
C SER A 103 13.28 -19.22 -3.40
N TYR A 104 13.03 -17.95 -3.02
CA TYR A 104 13.00 -17.50 -1.63
C TYR A 104 11.57 -17.54 -1.07
N VAL A 105 11.47 -17.58 0.24
CA VAL A 105 10.21 -17.53 0.97
C VAL A 105 9.48 -16.19 0.76
N LEU A 106 10.24 -15.11 0.57
CA LEU A 106 9.73 -13.79 0.19
C LEU A 106 9.36 -13.76 -1.28
N THR A 107 8.14 -13.37 -1.59
CA THR A 107 7.68 -13.16 -2.97
C THR A 107 7.54 -11.67 -3.22
N PRO A 108 8.50 -11.03 -3.92
CA PRO A 108 8.39 -9.64 -4.33
C PRO A 108 7.39 -9.47 -5.47
N TYR A 109 6.81 -8.27 -5.56
CA TYR A 109 5.93 -7.90 -6.66
C TYR A 109 6.11 -6.44 -7.05
N LEU A 110 5.77 -6.13 -8.30
CA LEU A 110 5.63 -4.79 -8.83
C LEU A 110 4.16 -4.44 -8.93
N ALA A 111 3.84 -3.17 -8.77
CA ALA A 111 2.47 -2.65 -8.82
C ALA A 111 2.40 -1.44 -9.75
N ALA A 112 1.41 -1.42 -10.64
CA ALA A 112 1.12 -0.28 -11.51
C ALA A 112 -0.38 -0.17 -11.71
N GLY A 113 -0.95 1.02 -11.53
CA GLY A 113 -2.39 1.18 -11.59
C GLY A 113 -2.85 2.61 -11.87
N LEU A 114 -4.16 2.71 -12.08
CA LEU A 114 -4.89 3.95 -12.28
C LEU A 114 -6.02 4.04 -11.25
N GLY A 115 -6.43 5.25 -10.93
CA GLY A 115 -7.52 5.44 -9.98
C GLY A 115 -7.94 6.88 -9.81
N LEU A 116 -8.67 7.11 -8.73
CA LEU A 116 -9.20 8.41 -8.34
C LEU A 116 -8.70 8.74 -6.92
N GLY A 117 -8.32 9.99 -6.71
CA GLY A 117 -8.05 10.55 -5.40
C GLY A 117 -9.03 11.67 -5.09
N LYS A 118 -9.73 11.57 -3.96
CA LYS A 118 -10.55 12.64 -3.43
C LYS A 118 -9.83 13.28 -2.24
N TYR A 119 -9.40 14.51 -2.43
CA TYR A 119 -8.83 15.34 -1.38
C TYR A 119 -9.93 16.20 -0.76
N SER A 120 -10.00 16.25 0.57
CA SER A 120 -10.96 17.06 1.31
C SER A 120 -10.23 17.88 2.36
N VAL A 121 -10.60 19.16 2.45
CA VAL A 121 -10.09 20.12 3.45
C VAL A 121 -11.27 20.76 4.14
N ASP A 122 -11.29 20.67 5.45
CA ASP A 122 -12.29 21.31 6.31
C ASP A 122 -11.63 22.46 7.10
N VAL A 123 -12.12 23.69 6.84
CA VAL A 123 -11.66 24.91 7.54
C VAL A 123 -12.85 25.55 8.24
N ALA A 124 -12.89 25.46 9.55
CA ALA A 124 -13.98 26.00 10.41
C ALA A 124 -15.36 25.49 10.00
N SER A 125 -16.13 26.27 9.22
CA SER A 125 -17.49 25.92 8.75
C SER A 125 -17.58 25.70 7.24
N THR A 126 -16.44 25.60 6.53
CA THR A 126 -16.40 25.48 5.07
C THR A 126 -15.60 24.25 4.69
N SER A 127 -16.23 23.36 3.91
CA SER A 127 -15.59 22.15 3.37
C SER A 127 -15.32 22.32 1.88
N PHE A 128 -14.11 22.03 1.46
CA PHE A 128 -13.71 21.93 0.05
C PHE A 128 -13.33 20.51 -0.28
N SER A 129 -13.77 20.01 -1.44
CA SER A 129 -13.35 18.69 -1.92
C SER A 129 -13.08 18.71 -3.40
N GLN A 130 -12.00 18.03 -3.81
CA GLN A 130 -11.59 17.88 -5.19
C GLN A 130 -11.32 16.41 -5.49
N THR A 131 -11.75 15.94 -6.67
CA THR A 131 -11.53 14.55 -7.08
C THR A 131 -10.82 14.54 -8.42
N GLU A 132 -9.72 13.80 -8.50
CA GLU A 132 -8.88 13.75 -9.69
C GLU A 132 -8.46 12.34 -10.04
N VAL A 133 -8.17 12.14 -11.32
CA VAL A 133 -7.57 10.91 -11.82
C VAL A 133 -6.09 10.90 -11.44
N GLY A 134 -5.60 9.73 -11.10
CA GLY A 134 -4.20 9.52 -10.78
C GLY A 134 -3.70 8.15 -11.21
N PHE A 135 -2.41 7.96 -11.08
CA PHE A 135 -1.77 6.66 -11.25
C PHE A 135 -0.95 6.31 -10.01
N ASN A 136 -0.72 5.03 -9.83
CA ASN A 136 0.21 4.52 -8.82
C ASN A 136 1.27 3.62 -9.45
N LEU A 137 2.47 3.69 -8.91
CA LEU A 137 3.60 2.82 -9.23
C LEU A 137 4.28 2.41 -7.93
N GLY A 138 4.67 1.15 -7.83
CA GLY A 138 5.31 0.70 -6.62
C GLY A 138 5.81 -0.73 -6.67
N ALA A 139 6.24 -1.19 -5.51
CA ALA A 139 6.69 -2.55 -5.29
C ALA A 139 6.33 -2.99 -3.88
N GLY A 140 6.28 -4.27 -3.67
CA GLY A 140 6.04 -4.84 -2.36
C GLY A 140 6.61 -6.23 -2.24
N VAL A 141 6.40 -6.80 -1.06
CA VAL A 141 6.78 -8.18 -0.75
C VAL A 141 5.65 -8.87 0.00
N THR A 142 5.48 -10.15 -0.23
CA THR A 142 4.65 -11.02 0.59
C THR A 142 5.50 -12.07 1.27
N TYR A 143 5.16 -12.39 2.52
CA TYR A 143 5.78 -13.44 3.32
C TYR A 143 4.70 -14.35 3.90
N PRO A 144 4.73 -15.67 3.65
CA PRO A 144 3.71 -16.59 4.16
C PRO A 144 3.82 -16.70 5.68
N LEU A 145 2.69 -16.51 6.36
CA LEU A 145 2.53 -16.72 7.81
C LEU A 145 1.90 -18.08 8.09
N THR A 146 0.88 -18.42 7.31
CA THR A 146 0.19 -19.73 7.35
C THR A 146 -0.18 -20.14 5.92
N GLY A 147 -0.81 -21.29 5.72
CA GLY A 147 -1.19 -21.79 4.38
C GLY A 147 -2.05 -20.84 3.54
N SER A 148 -2.83 -19.95 4.17
CA SER A 148 -3.71 -18.99 3.48
C SER A 148 -3.47 -17.54 3.87
N THR A 149 -2.59 -17.26 4.83
CA THR A 149 -2.36 -15.92 5.38
C THR A 149 -0.92 -15.49 5.11
N TYR A 150 -0.76 -14.27 4.64
CA TYR A 150 0.53 -13.67 4.27
C TYR A 150 0.69 -12.32 4.96
N PHE A 151 1.89 -12.03 5.44
CA PHE A 151 2.30 -10.65 5.68
C PHE A 151 2.56 -9.97 4.35
N ARG A 152 2.15 -8.71 4.22
CA ARG A 152 2.37 -7.88 3.03
C ARG A 152 3.04 -6.58 3.43
N GLY A 153 4.18 -6.27 2.82
CA GLY A 153 4.81 -4.96 2.86
C GLY A 153 4.68 -4.29 1.49
N ASP A 154 4.29 -3.02 1.45
CA ASP A 154 3.99 -2.31 0.21
C ASP A 154 4.59 -0.91 0.23
N PHE A 155 5.20 -0.50 -0.87
CA PHE A 155 5.73 0.83 -1.10
C PHE A 155 5.23 1.34 -2.44
N ARG A 156 4.45 2.43 -2.44
CA ARG A 156 3.86 3.00 -3.64
C ARG A 156 3.96 4.51 -3.69
N TYR A 157 4.13 5.01 -4.91
CA TYR A 157 3.98 6.41 -5.25
C TYR A 157 2.63 6.62 -5.94
N PHE A 158 1.85 7.57 -5.45
CA PHE A 158 0.58 8.00 -6.01
C PHE A 158 0.76 9.39 -6.57
N LYS A 159 0.51 9.55 -7.88
CA LYS A 159 0.53 10.82 -8.58
C LYS A 159 -0.86 11.10 -9.10
N HIS A 160 -1.44 12.22 -8.69
CA HIS A 160 -2.68 12.75 -9.23
C HIS A 160 -2.37 13.84 -10.25
N ILE A 161 -3.31 14.06 -11.18
CA ILE A 161 -3.25 15.11 -12.17
C ILE A 161 -3.80 16.37 -11.48
N ASP A 162 -3.15 17.54 -11.72
CA ASP A 162 -3.49 18.84 -11.17
C ASP A 162 -3.28 19.01 -9.64
N ASP A 163 -4.29 19.42 -8.87
CA ASP A 163 -4.12 20.00 -7.53
C ASP A 163 -4.17 19.01 -6.36
N VAL A 164 -4.48 17.71 -6.60
CA VAL A 164 -4.46 16.70 -5.54
C VAL A 164 -3.01 16.30 -5.20
N PRO A 165 -2.61 16.34 -3.92
CA PRO A 165 -1.25 16.04 -3.52
C PRO A 165 -0.76 14.66 -3.97
N SER A 166 0.49 14.60 -4.42
CA SER A 166 1.18 13.34 -4.69
C SER A 166 1.78 12.81 -3.41
N VAL A 167 1.65 11.51 -3.17
CA VAL A 167 2.11 10.91 -1.91
C VAL A 167 2.93 9.64 -2.13
N TRP A 168 3.97 9.48 -1.32
CA TRP A 168 4.67 8.23 -1.11
C TRP A 168 3.99 7.49 0.03
N ARG A 169 3.63 6.23 -0.18
CA ARG A 169 2.97 5.42 0.84
C ARG A 169 3.77 4.17 1.16
N PHE A 170 3.98 3.94 2.46
CA PHE A 170 4.62 2.76 3.04
C PHE A 170 3.59 2.08 3.92
N THR A 171 3.21 0.85 3.59
CA THR A 171 2.25 0.10 4.39
C THR A 171 2.74 -1.30 4.73
N GLY A 172 2.32 -1.77 5.90
CA GLY A 172 2.45 -3.15 6.32
C GLY A 172 1.08 -3.70 6.70
N GLY A 173 0.81 -4.94 6.34
CA GLY A 173 -0.50 -5.51 6.56
C GLY A 173 -0.56 -7.02 6.41
N VAL A 174 -1.78 -7.52 6.37
CA VAL A 174 -2.08 -8.94 6.23
C VAL A 174 -2.93 -9.15 4.99
N THR A 175 -2.59 -10.19 4.25
CA THR A 175 -3.38 -10.70 3.11
C THR A 175 -3.87 -12.10 3.42
N VAL A 176 -5.14 -12.35 3.21
CA VAL A 176 -5.77 -13.66 3.35
C VAL A 176 -6.23 -14.14 1.98
N ARG A 177 -5.84 -15.37 1.62
CA ARG A 177 -6.33 -16.05 0.42
C ARG A 177 -7.62 -16.77 0.74
N ILE A 178 -8.67 -16.51 -0.06
CA ILE A 178 -10.01 -17.09 0.06
C ILE A 178 -10.36 -17.78 -1.26
N GLY A 179 -10.97 -18.93 -1.17
CA GLY A 179 -11.30 -19.79 -2.31
C GLY A 179 -10.48 -21.08 -2.29
N SER A 180 -10.91 -22.06 -3.03
CA SER A 180 -10.31 -23.41 -3.13
C SER A 180 -10.07 -23.78 -4.58
#